data_81245d05b8b843ea4e837098e031d9ed
#
_entry.id   81245d05b8b843ea4e837098e031d9ed
#
_cell.length_a   1.000
_cell.length_b   1.000
_cell.length_c   1.000
_cell.angle_alpha   90.00
_cell.angle_beta   90.00
_cell.angle_gamma   90.00
#
_symmetry.space_group_name_H-M   'P 1'
#
loop_
_entity.id
_entity.type
_entity.pdbx_description
1 polymer ?
#
loop_
_entity_poly.entity_id
_entity_poly.type
_entity_poly.pdbx_seq_one_letter_code
_entity_poly.pdbx_strand_id
1 'polypeptide(L)'
;MEDQEILGLLEERSEQALGEVERRYGALCLGLARRLLGRAEDAEECVNDAYLRLWNAVPPAKPQSLGAYLCRIVRNLALRRIDRQGAQCRGGEGYALALEELEECLASPEAVEAQVETAELTAVIQDFLDTLDGENRAVFLGRYWMAFSYAEIAARTGLSQRVVSVRLVRLRKRLRKYLTERGCL
;
A
#
# COMPACT_ATOMS: atom_id res chain seq x y z
N MET A 1 -23.27 5.85 0.31
CA MET A 1 -22.87 6.98 -0.54
C MET A 1 -21.73 6.53 -1.46
N GLU A 2 -21.80 6.87 -2.75
CA GLU A 2 -20.76 6.50 -3.71
C GLU A 2 -19.56 7.45 -3.64
N ASP A 3 -18.39 7.05 -4.20
CA ASP A 3 -17.16 7.84 -4.13
C ASP A 3 -17.32 9.26 -4.70
N GLN A 4 -18.08 9.37 -5.81
CA GLN A 4 -18.32 10.67 -6.46
C GLN A 4 -19.14 11.63 -5.59
N GLU A 5 -20.12 11.12 -4.85
CA GLU A 5 -20.92 11.91 -3.93
C GLU A 5 -20.07 12.42 -2.76
N ILE A 6 -19.20 11.56 -2.21
CA ILE A 6 -18.26 11.93 -1.14
C ILE A 6 -17.26 12.97 -1.64
N LEU A 7 -16.75 12.83 -2.86
CA LEU A 7 -15.86 13.81 -3.48
C LEU A 7 -16.56 15.17 -3.68
N GLY A 8 -17.83 15.18 -4.09
CA GLY A 8 -18.63 16.40 -4.17
C GLY A 8 -18.74 17.10 -2.82
N LEU A 9 -19.04 16.37 -1.74
CA LEU A 9 -19.08 16.93 -0.38
C LEU A 9 -17.72 17.49 0.08
N LEU A 10 -16.60 16.86 -0.31
CA LEU A 10 -15.25 17.35 -0.03
C LEU A 10 -14.95 18.64 -0.81
N GLU A 11 -15.36 18.72 -2.08
CA GLU A 11 -15.23 19.92 -2.90
C GLU A 11 -16.04 21.10 -2.34
N GLU A 12 -17.24 20.83 -1.85
CA GLU A 12 -18.14 21.80 -1.19
C GLU A 12 -17.72 22.16 0.24
N ARG A 13 -16.64 21.52 0.77
CA ARG A 13 -16.19 21.71 2.15
C ARG A 13 -17.25 21.35 3.20
N SER A 14 -18.11 20.39 2.91
CA SER A 14 -19.12 19.91 3.85
C SER A 14 -18.49 19.00 4.91
N GLU A 15 -18.71 19.30 6.19
CA GLU A 15 -18.22 18.47 7.32
C GLU A 15 -18.77 17.02 7.26
N GLN A 16 -19.91 16.81 6.61
CA GLN A 16 -20.49 15.48 6.41
C GLN A 16 -19.58 14.56 5.58
N ALA A 17 -18.72 15.12 4.73
CA ALA A 17 -17.80 14.36 3.90
C ALA A 17 -16.88 13.45 4.72
N LEU A 18 -16.32 13.98 5.82
CA LEU A 18 -15.40 13.19 6.67
C LEU A 18 -16.13 12.05 7.38
N GLY A 19 -17.35 12.26 7.84
CA GLY A 19 -18.16 11.19 8.43
C GLY A 19 -18.48 10.07 7.43
N GLU A 20 -18.75 10.40 6.17
CA GLU A 20 -18.98 9.42 5.12
C GLU A 20 -17.71 8.68 4.71
N VAL A 21 -16.55 9.35 4.67
CA VAL A 21 -15.24 8.76 4.47
C VAL A 21 -14.94 7.76 5.58
N GLU A 22 -15.13 8.14 6.84
CA GLU A 22 -14.89 7.27 8.00
C GLU A 22 -15.81 6.05 7.96
N ARG A 23 -17.09 6.23 7.71
CA ARG A 23 -18.07 5.15 7.63
C ARG A 23 -17.72 4.13 6.55
N ARG A 24 -17.24 4.59 5.38
CA ARG A 24 -16.95 3.72 4.23
C ARG A 24 -15.56 3.10 4.28
N TYR A 25 -14.56 3.85 4.69
CA TYR A 25 -13.15 3.48 4.59
C TYR A 25 -12.42 3.36 5.92
N GLY A 26 -13.03 3.77 7.04
CA GLY A 26 -12.39 3.81 8.35
C GLY A 26 -11.80 2.47 8.78
N ALA A 27 -12.57 1.38 8.66
CA ALA A 27 -12.10 0.03 9.00
C ALA A 27 -10.91 -0.42 8.12
N LEU A 28 -10.93 -0.07 6.82
CA LEU A 28 -9.84 -0.38 5.89
C LEU A 28 -8.56 0.40 6.24
N CYS A 29 -8.71 1.70 6.47
CA CYS A 29 -7.61 2.59 6.84
C CYS A 29 -6.97 2.21 8.17
N LEU A 30 -7.80 1.96 9.19
CA LEU A 30 -7.33 1.54 10.50
C LEU A 30 -6.64 0.18 10.46
N GLY A 31 -7.18 -0.76 9.70
CA GLY A 31 -6.56 -2.06 9.47
C GLY A 31 -5.20 -1.95 8.78
N LEU A 32 -5.06 -1.09 7.78
CA LEU A 32 -3.78 -0.81 7.13
C LEU A 32 -2.78 -0.16 8.08
N ALA A 33 -3.20 0.90 8.80
CA ALA A 33 -2.33 1.59 9.75
C ALA A 33 -1.84 0.67 10.88
N ARG A 34 -2.72 -0.19 11.42
CA ARG A 34 -2.34 -1.16 12.47
C ARG A 34 -1.32 -2.20 11.97
N ARG A 35 -1.45 -2.68 10.73
CA ARG A 35 -0.47 -3.60 10.13
C ARG A 35 0.90 -2.97 9.92
N LEU A 36 0.93 -1.69 9.61
CA LEU A 36 2.19 -0.96 9.40
C LEU A 36 2.84 -0.51 10.71
N LEU A 37 2.06 0.01 11.66
CA LEU A 37 2.57 0.65 12.87
C LEU A 37 2.61 -0.29 14.09
N GLY A 38 1.77 -1.31 14.12
CA GLY A 38 1.71 -2.30 15.20
C GLY A 38 0.95 -1.84 16.45
N ARG A 39 0.97 -0.54 16.80
CA ARG A 39 0.28 0.03 17.97
C ARG A 39 -1.06 0.63 17.59
N ALA A 40 -2.08 0.42 18.42
CA ALA A 40 -3.43 0.89 18.14
C ALA A 40 -3.53 2.42 18.15
N GLU A 41 -2.92 3.06 19.15
CA GLU A 41 -2.93 4.52 19.31
C GLU A 41 -2.25 5.22 18.13
N ASP A 42 -1.08 4.73 17.72
CA ASP A 42 -0.35 5.26 16.55
C ASP A 42 -1.16 5.10 15.25
N ALA A 43 -1.89 3.99 15.14
CA ALA A 43 -2.73 3.73 13.97
C ALA A 43 -3.94 4.67 13.91
N GLU A 44 -4.61 4.91 15.03
CA GLU A 44 -5.75 5.84 15.12
C GLU A 44 -5.33 7.27 14.80
N GLU A 45 -4.21 7.72 15.37
CA GLU A 45 -3.65 9.04 15.07
C GLU A 45 -3.26 9.17 13.59
N CYS A 46 -2.65 8.11 13.03
CA CYS A 46 -2.28 8.09 11.61
C CYS A 46 -3.51 8.22 10.69
N VAL A 47 -4.63 7.57 11.03
CA VAL A 47 -5.87 7.64 10.25
C VAL A 47 -6.51 9.03 10.38
N ASN A 48 -6.51 9.63 11.56
CA ASN A 48 -7.00 11.00 11.78
C ASN A 48 -6.17 12.02 10.96
N ASP A 49 -4.84 11.89 10.97
CA ASP A 49 -3.96 12.69 10.13
C ASP A 49 -4.26 12.49 8.62
N ALA A 50 -4.62 11.27 8.23
CA ALA A 50 -4.97 10.98 6.83
C ALA A 50 -6.28 11.66 6.42
N TYR A 51 -7.27 11.71 7.29
CA TYR A 51 -8.52 12.44 7.02
C TYR A 51 -8.27 13.95 6.88
N LEU A 52 -7.45 14.52 7.74
CA LEU A 52 -7.06 15.93 7.64
C LEU A 52 -6.32 16.21 6.31
N ARG A 53 -5.42 15.32 5.91
CA ARG A 53 -4.71 15.45 4.63
C ARG A 53 -5.64 15.29 3.43
N LEU A 54 -6.59 14.35 3.48
CA LEU A 54 -7.60 14.21 2.44
C LEU A 54 -8.41 15.49 2.30
N TRP A 55 -8.89 16.01 3.42
CA TRP A 55 -9.64 17.28 3.47
C TRP A 55 -8.87 18.43 2.84
N ASN A 56 -7.60 18.56 3.13
CA ASN A 56 -6.77 19.63 2.58
C ASN A 56 -6.35 19.40 1.12
N ALA A 57 -6.34 18.16 0.66
CA ALA A 57 -5.91 17.83 -0.69
C ALA A 57 -7.05 17.91 -1.72
N VAL A 58 -8.30 17.71 -1.30
CA VAL A 58 -9.49 17.77 -2.17
C VAL A 58 -10.34 18.97 -1.78
N PRO A 59 -10.53 19.97 -2.69
CA PRO A 59 -9.79 20.18 -3.91
C PRO A 59 -8.37 20.71 -3.64
N PRO A 60 -7.42 20.72 -4.59
CA PRO A 60 -7.60 20.56 -6.05
C PRO A 60 -7.49 19.12 -6.56
N ALA A 61 -7.06 18.15 -5.74
CA ALA A 61 -6.92 16.78 -6.18
C ALA A 61 -8.27 16.15 -6.56
N LYS A 62 -8.30 15.41 -7.70
CA LYS A 62 -9.49 14.70 -8.20
C LYS A 62 -9.16 13.22 -8.36
N PRO A 63 -9.14 12.44 -7.26
CA PRO A 63 -8.79 11.03 -7.34
C PRO A 63 -9.88 10.23 -8.07
N GLN A 64 -9.47 9.32 -8.97
CA GLN A 64 -10.38 8.40 -9.65
C GLN A 64 -10.98 7.35 -8.70
N SER A 65 -10.28 7.00 -7.62
CA SER A 65 -10.73 6.11 -6.55
C SER A 65 -10.37 6.74 -5.21
N LEU A 66 -11.38 7.12 -4.45
CA LEU A 66 -11.23 7.75 -3.14
C LEU A 66 -10.56 6.79 -2.15
N GLY A 67 -10.99 5.51 -2.14
CA GLY A 67 -10.42 4.51 -1.26
C GLY A 67 -8.93 4.25 -1.52
N ALA A 68 -8.52 4.13 -2.79
CA ALA A 68 -7.12 3.94 -3.15
C ALA A 68 -6.27 5.18 -2.79
N TYR A 69 -6.80 6.37 -3.03
CA TYR A 69 -6.15 7.63 -2.68
C TYR A 69 -5.94 7.76 -1.17
N LEU A 70 -6.96 7.48 -0.39
CA LEU A 70 -6.90 7.52 1.07
C LEU A 70 -5.93 6.47 1.64
N CYS A 71 -5.97 5.22 1.14
CA CYS A 71 -5.00 4.18 1.51
C CYS A 71 -3.56 4.61 1.23
N ARG A 72 -3.30 5.30 0.12
CA ARG A 72 -1.98 5.86 -0.20
C ARG A 72 -1.56 6.91 0.83
N ILE A 73 -2.47 7.78 1.25
CA ILE A 73 -2.19 8.79 2.29
C ILE A 73 -1.83 8.11 3.61
N VAL A 74 -2.66 7.16 4.07
CA VAL A 74 -2.43 6.39 5.31
C VAL A 74 -1.07 5.68 5.27
N ARG A 75 -0.78 4.97 4.17
CA ARG A 75 0.49 4.28 4.01
C ARG A 75 1.68 5.23 4.08
N ASN A 76 1.64 6.33 3.35
CA ASN A 76 2.73 7.31 3.34
C ASN A 76 2.95 7.94 4.73
N LEU A 77 1.88 8.18 5.48
CA LEU A 77 1.96 8.67 6.85
C LEU A 77 2.58 7.64 7.78
N ALA A 78 2.12 6.40 7.70
CA ALA A 78 2.65 5.31 8.52
C ALA A 78 4.14 5.08 8.25
N LEU A 79 4.58 5.02 6.99
CA LEU A 79 6.00 4.86 6.63
C LEU A 79 6.84 6.02 7.17
N ARG A 80 6.40 7.28 7.02
CA ARG A 80 7.12 8.42 7.59
C ARG A 80 7.22 8.37 9.12
N ARG A 81 6.26 7.79 9.82
CA ARG A 81 6.34 7.57 11.27
C ARG A 81 7.38 6.52 11.62
N ILE A 82 7.39 5.40 10.89
CA ILE A 82 8.41 4.35 11.03
C ILE A 82 9.81 4.95 10.85
N ASP A 83 10.02 5.73 9.77
CA ASP A 83 11.30 6.38 9.48
C ASP A 83 11.74 7.34 10.60
N ARG A 84 10.82 8.11 11.18
CA ARG A 84 11.13 9.08 12.25
C ARG A 84 11.42 8.43 13.60
N GLN A 85 10.77 7.31 13.89
CA GLN A 85 10.93 6.62 15.18
C GLN A 85 12.20 5.76 15.20
N GLY A 86 12.89 5.64 14.06
CA GLY A 86 14.09 4.80 13.92
C GLY A 86 13.78 3.31 14.08
N ALA A 87 14.82 2.49 14.14
CA ALA A 87 14.72 1.02 14.18
C ALA A 87 14.03 0.43 15.44
N GLN A 88 13.48 1.25 16.33
CA GLN A 88 12.74 0.80 17.52
C GLN A 88 11.25 0.54 17.26
N CYS A 89 10.66 1.15 16.23
CA CYS A 89 9.33 0.76 15.78
C CYS A 89 9.47 -0.36 14.74
N ARG A 90 9.39 -1.59 15.20
CA ARG A 90 9.08 -2.71 14.32
C ARG A 90 7.70 -2.43 13.75
N GLY A 91 7.63 -1.97 12.50
CA GLY A 91 6.41 -2.02 11.72
C GLY A 91 5.78 -3.40 11.93
N GLY A 92 4.43 -3.48 11.98
CA GLY A 92 3.77 -4.73 12.36
C GLY A 92 4.42 -5.93 11.67
N GLU A 93 4.62 -7.03 12.37
CA GLU A 93 5.39 -8.21 11.93
C GLU A 93 5.10 -8.63 10.48
N GLY A 94 3.85 -8.49 10.05
CA GLY A 94 3.44 -8.82 8.69
C GLY A 94 4.04 -7.93 7.60
N TYR A 95 4.30 -6.65 7.89
CA TYR A 95 4.90 -5.72 6.93
C TYR A 95 6.43 -5.91 6.87
N ALA A 96 7.09 -6.09 8.02
CA ALA A 96 8.51 -6.40 8.07
C ALA A 96 8.83 -7.69 7.29
N LEU A 97 8.05 -8.77 7.53
CA LEU A 97 8.15 -10.01 6.78
C LEU A 97 7.92 -9.83 5.27
N ALA A 98 6.96 -8.98 4.87
CA ALA A 98 6.71 -8.73 3.45
C ALA A 98 7.87 -7.99 2.79
N LEU A 99 8.49 -7.03 3.48
CA LEU A 99 9.68 -6.34 2.99
C LEU A 99 10.88 -7.29 2.88
N GLU A 100 11.17 -8.09 3.91
CA GLU A 100 12.23 -9.09 3.88
C GLU A 100 12.07 -10.05 2.69
N GLU A 101 10.87 -10.59 2.47
CA GLU A 101 10.58 -11.44 1.31
C GLU A 101 10.89 -10.76 -0.03
N LEU A 102 10.65 -9.45 -0.13
CA LEU A 102 10.90 -8.69 -1.34
C LEU A 102 12.38 -8.37 -1.48
N GLU A 103 13.05 -7.94 -0.41
CA GLU A 103 14.47 -7.63 -0.35
C GLU A 103 15.32 -8.87 -0.71
N GLU A 104 15.05 -10.02 -0.11
CA GLU A 104 15.72 -11.28 -0.45
C GLU A 104 15.62 -11.63 -1.95
N CYS A 105 14.47 -11.32 -2.55
CA CYS A 105 14.27 -11.58 -3.97
C CYS A 105 14.98 -10.58 -4.88
N LEU A 106 15.06 -9.31 -4.46
CA LEU A 106 15.63 -8.21 -5.23
C LEU A 106 17.13 -8.02 -4.97
N ALA A 107 17.65 -8.52 -3.84
CA ALA A 107 19.07 -8.46 -3.54
C ALA A 107 19.89 -9.14 -4.66
N SER A 108 20.71 -8.35 -5.33
CA SER A 108 21.69 -8.82 -6.29
C SER A 108 23.08 -8.58 -5.71
N PRO A 109 24.01 -9.55 -5.78
CA PRO A 109 25.41 -9.34 -5.39
C PRO A 109 26.10 -8.24 -6.22
N GLU A 110 25.50 -7.87 -7.35
CA GLU A 110 26.05 -6.93 -8.34
C GLU A 110 25.36 -5.56 -8.33
N ALA A 111 24.35 -5.36 -7.49
CA ALA A 111 23.63 -4.08 -7.38
C ALA A 111 24.42 -3.07 -6.54
N VAL A 112 25.64 -2.75 -6.98
CA VAL A 112 26.40 -1.60 -6.51
C VAL A 112 26.16 -0.48 -7.51
N GLU A 113 25.44 0.59 -7.06
CA GLU A 113 25.33 1.90 -7.70
C GLU A 113 24.34 2.12 -8.87
N ALA A 114 23.22 1.41 -8.99
CA ALA A 114 22.14 1.94 -9.82
C ALA A 114 21.36 3.01 -9.04
N GLN A 115 21.74 4.26 -9.15
CA GLN A 115 20.92 5.42 -8.78
C GLN A 115 19.77 5.58 -9.78
N VAL A 116 18.83 4.65 -9.75
CA VAL A 116 17.57 4.84 -10.48
C VAL A 116 16.76 5.88 -9.73
N GLU A 117 16.40 6.97 -10.37
CA GLU A 117 15.54 7.97 -9.75
C GLU A 117 14.23 7.31 -9.27
N THR A 118 13.80 7.67 -8.07
CA THR A 118 12.59 7.08 -7.44
C THR A 118 11.35 7.16 -8.33
N ALA A 119 11.28 8.18 -9.19
CA ALA A 119 10.19 8.37 -10.15
C ALA A 119 10.22 7.32 -11.26
N GLU A 120 11.40 7.01 -11.80
CA GLU A 120 11.57 5.99 -12.85
C GLU A 120 11.26 4.59 -12.32
N LEU A 121 11.75 4.24 -11.14
CA LEU A 121 11.45 2.96 -10.50
C LEU A 121 9.93 2.82 -10.25
N THR A 122 9.28 3.89 -9.82
CA THR A 122 7.83 3.89 -9.60
C THR A 122 7.07 3.60 -10.88
N ALA A 123 7.47 4.21 -11.99
CA ALA A 123 6.87 3.98 -13.31
C ALA A 123 7.07 2.52 -13.76
N VAL A 124 8.28 1.99 -13.62
CA VAL A 124 8.60 0.60 -13.99
C VAL A 124 7.80 -0.41 -13.17
N ILE A 125 7.61 -0.16 -11.86
CA ILE A 125 6.77 -1.02 -11.00
C ILE A 125 5.30 -0.91 -11.43
N GLN A 126 4.81 0.28 -11.77
CA GLN A 126 3.44 0.44 -12.27
C GLN A 126 3.23 -0.35 -13.56
N ASP A 127 4.14 -0.25 -14.52
CA ASP A 127 4.12 -1.01 -15.75
C ASP A 127 4.12 -2.52 -15.50
N PHE A 128 4.94 -2.98 -14.53
CA PHE A 128 4.93 -4.38 -14.11
C PHE A 128 3.55 -4.81 -13.61
N LEU A 129 2.93 -4.01 -12.73
CA LEU A 129 1.61 -4.30 -12.20
C LEU A 129 0.55 -4.39 -13.31
N ASP A 130 0.69 -3.58 -14.35
CA ASP A 130 -0.22 -3.58 -15.50
C ASP A 130 -0.07 -4.83 -16.38
N THR A 131 1.08 -5.52 -16.32
CA THR A 131 1.27 -6.83 -16.98
C THR A 131 0.59 -7.99 -16.24
N LEU A 132 0.11 -7.77 -15.00
CA LEU A 132 -0.50 -8.82 -14.20
C LEU A 132 -2.01 -8.89 -14.46
N ASP A 133 -2.54 -10.12 -14.51
CA ASP A 133 -3.98 -10.32 -14.41
C ASP A 133 -4.54 -9.84 -13.06
N GLY A 134 -5.86 -9.62 -12.99
CA GLY A 134 -6.50 -9.05 -11.80
C GLY A 134 -6.28 -9.84 -10.52
N GLU A 135 -6.21 -11.18 -10.60
CA GLU A 135 -6.03 -12.04 -9.44
C GLU A 135 -4.58 -11.97 -8.91
N ASN A 136 -3.59 -12.05 -9.80
CA ASN A 136 -2.19 -11.91 -9.43
C ASN A 136 -1.87 -10.48 -8.95
N ARG A 137 -2.47 -9.47 -9.55
CA ARG A 137 -2.36 -8.08 -9.08
C ARG A 137 -2.94 -7.93 -7.67
N ALA A 138 -4.12 -8.49 -7.39
CA ALA A 138 -4.75 -8.45 -6.07
C ALA A 138 -3.89 -9.16 -5.00
N VAL A 139 -3.31 -10.33 -5.33
CA VAL A 139 -2.41 -11.06 -4.43
C VAL A 139 -1.14 -10.25 -4.14
N PHE A 140 -0.52 -9.66 -5.16
CA PHE A 140 0.70 -8.86 -5.02
C PHE A 140 0.46 -7.59 -4.20
N LEU A 141 -0.55 -6.79 -4.56
CA LEU A 141 -0.90 -5.57 -3.84
C LEU A 141 -1.38 -5.88 -2.42
N GLY A 142 -2.11 -6.98 -2.22
CA GLY A 142 -2.51 -7.43 -0.89
C GLY A 142 -1.30 -7.63 0.02
N ARG A 143 -0.26 -8.29 -0.47
CA ARG A 143 0.95 -8.57 0.33
C ARG A 143 1.83 -7.34 0.56
N TYR A 144 2.22 -6.66 -0.53
CA TYR A 144 3.27 -5.63 -0.47
C TYR A 144 2.75 -4.21 -0.30
N TRP A 145 1.50 -3.96 -0.66
CA TRP A 145 0.89 -2.64 -0.47
C TRP A 145 0.04 -2.56 0.80
N MET A 146 -0.82 -3.58 1.02
CA MET A 146 -1.75 -3.61 2.14
C MET A 146 -1.21 -4.34 3.36
N ALA A 147 -0.05 -4.98 3.27
CA ALA A 147 0.58 -5.78 4.31
C ALA A 147 -0.32 -6.92 4.85
N PHE A 148 -1.17 -7.51 3.99
CA PHE A 148 -1.99 -8.64 4.37
C PHE A 148 -1.14 -9.89 4.61
N SER A 149 -1.53 -10.70 5.59
CA SER A 149 -1.03 -12.06 5.76
C SER A 149 -1.52 -12.96 4.62
N TYR A 150 -0.89 -14.10 4.43
CA TYR A 150 -1.33 -15.09 3.43
C TYR A 150 -2.75 -15.58 3.69
N ALA A 151 -3.15 -15.68 4.97
CA ALA A 151 -4.51 -16.04 5.38
C ALA A 151 -5.54 -14.99 4.95
N GLU A 152 -5.23 -13.70 5.16
CA GLU A 152 -6.11 -12.58 4.77
C GLU A 152 -6.25 -12.49 3.25
N ILE A 153 -5.14 -12.70 2.50
CA ILE A 153 -5.19 -12.73 1.03
C ILE A 153 -6.04 -13.92 0.57
N ALA A 154 -5.83 -15.10 1.14
CA ALA A 154 -6.61 -16.30 0.83
C ALA A 154 -8.11 -16.08 1.04
N ALA A 155 -8.50 -15.51 2.19
CA ALA A 155 -9.89 -15.20 2.51
C ALA A 155 -10.54 -14.22 1.53
N ARG A 156 -9.76 -13.25 1.00
CA ARG A 156 -10.25 -12.20 0.08
C ARG A 156 -10.32 -12.64 -1.37
N THR A 157 -9.43 -13.56 -1.76
CA THR A 157 -9.31 -14.02 -3.16
C THR A 157 -10.00 -15.36 -3.41
N GLY A 158 -10.46 -16.07 -2.35
CA GLY A 158 -11.00 -17.42 -2.46
C GLY A 158 -9.93 -18.49 -2.71
N LEU A 159 -8.64 -18.13 -2.69
CA LEU A 159 -7.54 -19.07 -2.88
C LEU A 159 -7.13 -19.74 -1.56
N SER A 160 -6.49 -20.91 -1.63
CA SER A 160 -5.84 -21.47 -0.45
C SER A 160 -4.53 -20.70 -0.13
N GLN A 161 -4.13 -20.69 1.16
CA GLN A 161 -2.87 -20.02 1.59
C GLN A 161 -1.65 -20.58 0.84
N ARG A 162 -1.65 -21.89 0.55
CA ARG A 162 -0.59 -22.55 -0.22
C ARG A 162 -0.50 -21.98 -1.64
N VAL A 163 -1.63 -21.76 -2.29
CA VAL A 163 -1.70 -21.17 -3.64
C VAL A 163 -1.22 -19.72 -3.59
N VAL A 164 -1.63 -18.93 -2.60
CA VAL A 164 -1.15 -17.55 -2.39
C VAL A 164 0.36 -17.52 -2.25
N SER A 165 0.94 -18.37 -1.39
CA SER A 165 2.39 -18.47 -1.19
C SER A 165 3.14 -18.78 -2.49
N VAL A 166 2.71 -19.79 -3.23
CA VAL A 166 3.33 -20.17 -4.51
C VAL A 166 3.23 -19.05 -5.54
N ARG A 167 2.09 -18.37 -5.62
CA ARG A 167 1.90 -17.22 -6.53
C ARG A 167 2.83 -16.07 -6.17
N LEU A 168 2.95 -15.71 -4.91
CA LEU A 168 3.85 -14.65 -4.46
C LEU A 168 5.32 -14.96 -4.81
N VAL A 169 5.77 -16.19 -4.61
CA VAL A 169 7.12 -16.60 -5.03
C VAL A 169 7.32 -16.41 -6.54
N ARG A 170 6.35 -16.81 -7.37
CA ARG A 170 6.41 -16.64 -8.82
C ARG A 170 6.38 -15.16 -9.23
N LEU A 171 5.54 -14.36 -8.58
CA LEU A 171 5.43 -12.93 -8.85
C LEU A 171 6.71 -12.17 -8.48
N ARG A 172 7.36 -12.50 -7.36
CA ARG A 172 8.68 -11.94 -7.00
C ARG A 172 9.74 -12.25 -8.05
N LYS A 173 9.83 -13.51 -8.49
CA LYS A 173 10.76 -13.91 -9.55
C LYS A 173 10.50 -13.19 -10.87
N ARG A 174 9.21 -13.01 -11.22
CA ARG A 174 8.79 -12.26 -12.41
C ARG A 174 9.14 -10.79 -12.30
N LEU A 175 8.92 -10.18 -11.12
CA LEU A 175 9.31 -8.79 -10.86
C LEU A 175 10.82 -8.61 -10.99
N ARG A 176 11.62 -9.47 -10.35
CA ARG A 176 13.08 -9.42 -10.45
C ARG A 176 13.55 -9.45 -11.91
N LYS A 177 13.08 -10.42 -12.68
CA LYS A 177 13.40 -10.52 -14.11
C LYS A 177 13.01 -9.24 -14.86
N TYR A 178 11.82 -8.72 -14.60
CA TYR A 178 11.29 -7.52 -15.23
C TYR A 178 12.14 -6.26 -14.93
N LEU A 179 12.62 -6.13 -13.69
CA LEU A 179 13.50 -5.02 -13.28
C LEU A 179 14.90 -5.17 -13.87
N THR A 180 15.46 -6.39 -13.89
CA THR A 180 16.77 -6.66 -14.52
C THR A 180 16.75 -6.34 -16.01
N GLU A 181 15.71 -6.72 -16.75
CA GLU A 181 15.57 -6.44 -18.19
C GLU A 181 15.48 -4.94 -18.50
N ARG A 182 15.15 -4.10 -17.51
CA ARG A 182 15.08 -2.64 -17.62
C ARG A 182 16.26 -1.91 -17.00
N GLY A 183 17.27 -2.63 -16.54
CA GLY A 183 18.46 -2.03 -15.92
C GLY A 183 18.20 -1.38 -14.58
N CYS A 184 17.13 -1.77 -13.88
CA CYS A 184 16.79 -1.30 -12.54
C CYS A 184 17.42 -2.17 -11.42
N LEU A 185 18.00 -3.32 -11.79
CA LEU A 185 18.73 -4.26 -10.92
C LEU A 185 19.96 -4.79 -11.63
#